data_5d794f4f9b3a9cf7d63a1443dea1aaa8
#
_entry.id   5d794f4f9b3a9cf7d63a1443dea1aaa8
#
_cell.length_a   1.000
_cell.length_b   1.000
_cell.length_c   1.000
_cell.angle_alpha   90.00
_cell.angle_beta   90.00
_cell.angle_gamma   90.00
#
_symmetry.space_group_name_H-M   'P 1'
#
loop_
_entity.id
_entity.type
_entity.pdbx_description
1 polymer ?
#
loop_
_entity_poly.entity_id
_entity_poly.type
_entity_poly.pdbx_seq_one_letter_code
_entity_poly.pdbx_strand_id
1 'polypeptide(L)'
;MKKLALAVLTACATPPALAPVAPVTWIADTSTYAQTTSQTNAPNAIADRYRGAADRILAAGRDDRGAYQKLAELTDTIGHRLAGSPELDRAIAWAVATMKAEGFAVHTEKVMVPHWVRGAEEGAVVLPNPRAIRLLGLGMSVATPKGGITAPIVVVHNWDQLDAQKAAVKGAIVLFDIAMPAFDAHAPGFDSTGYGKTVGYRSRGAAKAAAYGAVGVLMRSVTARSIATLHTGRLSYTDLAEGVAKIPGAAITTEDAQFLARLAQRGPVTFHLKLDEQTLPDTESANVVADFVGTDKADEIVVIGGHLDSWDVGQGAIDDGAGCVIMMQTIKLLKTLGLQPRRTIRVVLWTNEENGVRGAAAYAEAHKDELAKTVMAVESDTGGAAPTGFSAGAVDKAASKRVVARVAQIASLLQSLQATRTIETEGETDVEPMGPAGVPLVGLMHDVSTYFDYHHSDADTLDKVDPQTLANDVAAMAVLAYVVADLADRIDSP
;
A
#
# COMPACT_ATOMS: atom_id res chain seq x y z
N MET A 1 11.76 55.97 64.25
CA MET A 1 11.99 55.39 62.93
C MET A 1 11.91 53.85 63.03
N LYS A 2 10.75 53.27 62.83
CA LYS A 2 10.56 51.82 62.93
C LYS A 2 10.56 51.24 61.51
N LYS A 3 11.46 50.31 61.22
CA LYS A 3 11.51 49.55 59.98
C LYS A 3 10.53 48.40 60.06
N LEU A 4 9.58 48.39 59.15
CA LEU A 4 8.66 47.23 58.94
C LEU A 4 9.35 46.25 57.98
N ALA A 5 9.54 45.01 58.39
CA ALA A 5 10.02 43.93 57.56
C ALA A 5 8.80 43.17 57.04
N LEU A 6 8.62 43.09 55.73
CA LEU A 6 7.57 42.30 55.05
C LEU A 6 8.14 40.91 54.76
N ALA A 7 7.61 39.89 55.41
CA ALA A 7 7.96 38.49 55.11
C ALA A 7 7.04 37.99 54.01
N VAL A 8 7.60 37.61 52.86
CA VAL A 8 6.91 36.91 51.78
C VAL A 8 7.01 35.42 52.04
N LEU A 9 5.89 34.77 52.35
CA LEU A 9 5.76 33.32 52.44
C LEU A 9 5.48 32.78 51.02
N THR A 10 6.48 32.15 50.41
CA THR A 10 6.35 31.34 49.22
C THR A 10 5.84 29.94 49.60
N ALA A 11 4.58 29.64 49.30
CA ALA A 11 4.06 28.29 49.40
C ALA A 11 4.53 27.45 48.20
N CYS A 12 5.45 26.50 48.43
CA CYS A 12 5.78 25.45 47.48
C CYS A 12 4.65 24.43 47.44
N ALA A 13 3.84 24.45 46.40
CA ALA A 13 2.91 23.37 46.11
C ALA A 13 3.70 22.19 45.49
N THR A 14 3.76 21.08 46.17
CA THR A 14 4.27 19.79 45.62
C THR A 14 3.34 19.28 44.55
N PRO A 15 3.82 18.87 43.35
CA PRO A 15 2.99 18.27 42.35
C PRO A 15 2.51 16.86 42.82
N PRO A 16 1.31 16.43 42.39
CA PRO A 16 0.79 15.10 42.75
C PRO A 16 1.68 14.00 42.18
N ALA A 17 1.94 12.97 42.98
CA ALA A 17 2.69 11.79 42.60
C ALA A 17 1.96 11.04 41.47
N LEU A 18 2.69 10.75 40.39
CA LEU A 18 2.21 9.89 39.31
C LEU A 18 2.01 8.47 39.85
N ALA A 19 0.84 7.89 39.57
CA ALA A 19 0.54 6.49 39.88
C ALA A 19 1.51 5.57 39.11
N PRO A 20 1.99 4.47 39.72
CA PRO A 20 2.87 3.53 39.05
C PRO A 20 2.16 2.84 37.89
N VAL A 21 2.77 2.87 36.70
CA VAL A 21 2.34 2.13 35.53
C VAL A 21 2.64 0.65 35.78
N ALA A 22 1.62 -0.19 35.73
CA ALA A 22 1.79 -1.64 35.87
C ALA A 22 2.66 -2.18 34.71
N PRO A 23 3.54 -3.18 34.96
CA PRO A 23 4.33 -3.79 33.91
C PRO A 23 3.41 -4.55 32.94
N VAL A 24 3.57 -4.31 31.64
CA VAL A 24 2.91 -5.06 30.58
C VAL A 24 3.58 -6.44 30.53
N THR A 25 2.92 -7.45 31.05
CA THR A 25 3.32 -8.85 30.87
C THR A 25 2.85 -9.31 29.48
N TRP A 26 3.78 -9.63 28.61
CA TRP A 26 3.51 -10.29 27.34
C TRP A 26 3.15 -11.75 27.64
N ILE A 27 1.87 -12.05 27.61
CA ILE A 27 1.40 -13.44 27.54
C ILE A 27 1.27 -13.77 26.06
N ALA A 28 2.14 -14.65 25.56
CA ALA A 28 1.94 -15.29 24.27
C ALA A 28 0.77 -16.26 24.41
N ASP A 29 -0.43 -15.80 24.06
CA ASP A 29 -1.61 -16.66 24.00
C ASP A 29 -1.64 -17.32 22.62
N THR A 30 -1.21 -18.57 22.54
CA THR A 30 -1.40 -19.46 21.41
C THR A 30 -2.83 -19.98 21.40
N SER A 31 -3.82 -19.11 21.32
CA SER A 31 -5.20 -19.53 21.14
C SER A 31 -5.45 -19.84 19.66
N THR A 32 -5.72 -21.09 19.40
CA THR A 32 -6.18 -21.70 18.16
C THR A 32 -7.27 -20.87 17.49
N TYR A 33 -6.99 -20.40 16.26
CA TYR A 33 -7.98 -19.82 15.35
C TYR A 33 -9.16 -20.79 15.18
N ALA A 34 -10.33 -20.42 15.62
CA ALA A 34 -11.57 -21.08 15.24
C ALA A 34 -11.85 -20.73 13.77
N GLN A 35 -11.42 -21.60 12.86
CA GLN A 35 -11.83 -21.57 11.46
C GLN A 35 -13.34 -21.80 11.42
N THR A 36 -14.10 -20.79 11.01
CA THR A 36 -15.44 -21.00 10.49
C THR A 36 -15.31 -21.61 9.09
N THR A 37 -14.89 -22.87 9.01
CA THR A 37 -15.08 -23.70 7.84
C THR A 37 -16.53 -24.10 7.79
N SER A 38 -17.36 -23.38 7.03
CA SER A 38 -18.60 -23.98 6.53
C SER A 38 -18.19 -25.02 5.49
N GLN A 39 -17.90 -26.24 5.94
CA GLN A 39 -17.84 -27.41 5.06
C GLN A 39 -19.26 -27.68 4.56
N THR A 40 -19.64 -27.07 3.44
CA THR A 40 -20.74 -27.62 2.64
C THR A 40 -20.19 -28.89 2.00
N ASN A 41 -20.80 -30.04 2.31
CA ASN A 41 -20.54 -31.34 1.69
C ASN A 41 -21.00 -31.41 0.21
N ALA A 42 -20.97 -30.31 -0.53
CA ALA A 42 -21.15 -30.31 -1.97
C ALA A 42 -19.83 -30.75 -2.62
N PRO A 43 -19.86 -31.63 -3.66
CA PRO A 43 -18.63 -32.02 -4.34
C PRO A 43 -17.92 -30.77 -4.85
N ASN A 44 -16.63 -30.63 -4.53
CA ASN A 44 -15.79 -29.53 -4.99
C ASN A 44 -15.31 -29.86 -6.42
N ALA A 45 -16.22 -29.74 -7.41
CA ALA A 45 -15.97 -30.14 -8.78
C ALA A 45 -14.74 -29.42 -9.42
N ILE A 46 -14.44 -28.19 -9.00
CA ILE A 46 -13.26 -27.46 -9.47
C ILE A 46 -12.00 -28.09 -8.87
N ALA A 47 -11.94 -28.26 -7.54
CA ALA A 47 -10.78 -28.86 -6.91
C ALA A 47 -10.52 -30.29 -7.39
N ASP A 48 -11.56 -31.11 -7.56
CA ASP A 48 -11.39 -32.48 -8.01
C ASP A 48 -10.83 -32.53 -9.44
N ARG A 49 -11.28 -31.64 -10.33
CA ARG A 49 -10.78 -31.53 -11.71
C ARG A 49 -9.34 -31.05 -11.80
N TYR A 50 -8.97 -30.07 -11.00
CA TYR A 50 -7.68 -29.36 -11.13
C TYR A 50 -6.62 -29.79 -10.12
N ARG A 51 -6.92 -30.72 -9.22
CA ARG A 51 -5.97 -31.19 -8.18
C ARG A 51 -4.62 -31.61 -8.78
N GLY A 52 -4.64 -32.43 -9.84
CA GLY A 52 -3.38 -32.87 -10.45
C GLY A 52 -2.54 -31.75 -11.08
N ALA A 53 -3.18 -30.72 -11.65
CA ALA A 53 -2.46 -29.55 -12.14
C ALA A 53 -1.95 -28.68 -10.98
N ALA A 54 -2.77 -28.47 -9.94
CA ALA A 54 -2.38 -27.73 -8.75
C ALA A 54 -1.20 -28.39 -8.03
N ASP A 55 -1.23 -29.72 -7.83
CA ASP A 55 -0.14 -30.46 -7.20
C ASP A 55 1.19 -30.30 -7.98
N ARG A 56 1.13 -30.29 -9.32
CA ARG A 56 2.33 -30.05 -10.16
C ARG A 56 2.83 -28.61 -10.01
N ILE A 57 1.94 -27.64 -9.97
CA ILE A 57 2.30 -26.21 -9.77
C ILE A 57 2.94 -26.02 -8.39
N LEU A 58 2.29 -26.52 -7.34
CA LEU A 58 2.77 -26.41 -5.96
C LEU A 58 4.11 -27.10 -5.76
N ALA A 59 4.30 -28.29 -6.37
CA ALA A 59 5.59 -29.00 -6.28
C ALA A 59 6.71 -28.23 -7.00
N ALA A 60 6.45 -27.70 -8.20
CA ALA A 60 7.47 -26.93 -8.94
C ALA A 60 7.72 -25.57 -8.32
N GLY A 61 6.68 -24.90 -7.81
CA GLY A 61 6.80 -23.58 -7.17
C GLY A 61 7.61 -23.60 -5.89
N ARG A 62 7.60 -24.72 -5.14
CA ARG A 62 8.34 -24.82 -3.86
C ARG A 62 9.83 -24.50 -3.99
N ASP A 63 10.46 -24.92 -5.06
CA ASP A 63 11.90 -24.74 -5.29
C ASP A 63 12.21 -23.61 -6.29
N ASP A 64 11.17 -22.92 -6.79
CA ASP A 64 11.33 -21.81 -7.72
C ASP A 64 11.89 -20.58 -6.98
N ARG A 65 12.95 -20.01 -7.52
CA ARG A 65 13.58 -18.78 -7.02
C ARG A 65 13.55 -17.66 -8.07
N GLY A 66 12.85 -17.86 -9.18
CA GLY A 66 12.83 -16.91 -10.30
C GLY A 66 12.23 -15.58 -9.90
N ALA A 67 11.17 -15.56 -9.10
CA ALA A 67 10.59 -14.32 -8.59
C ALA A 67 11.59 -13.54 -7.71
N TYR A 68 12.24 -14.21 -6.75
CA TYR A 68 13.22 -13.57 -5.88
C TYR A 68 14.44 -13.04 -6.64
N GLN A 69 14.91 -13.78 -7.65
CA GLN A 69 16.00 -13.30 -8.52
C GLN A 69 15.61 -12.04 -9.30
N LYS A 70 14.39 -12.01 -9.86
CA LYS A 70 13.83 -10.82 -10.52
C LYS A 70 13.68 -9.64 -9.53
N LEU A 71 13.18 -9.90 -8.33
CA LEU A 71 13.03 -8.88 -7.31
C LEU A 71 14.40 -8.31 -6.89
N ALA A 72 15.40 -9.18 -6.66
CA ALA A 72 16.75 -8.75 -6.35
C ALA A 72 17.36 -7.90 -7.48
N GLU A 73 17.16 -8.28 -8.74
CA GLU A 73 17.62 -7.48 -9.87
C GLU A 73 16.93 -6.11 -9.90
N LEU A 74 15.60 -6.05 -9.74
CA LEU A 74 14.84 -4.81 -9.71
C LEU A 74 15.29 -3.88 -8.57
N THR A 75 15.41 -4.42 -7.35
CA THR A 75 15.72 -3.63 -6.16
C THR A 75 17.19 -3.20 -6.08
N ASP A 76 18.12 -4.11 -6.41
CA ASP A 76 19.55 -3.85 -6.26
C ASP A 76 20.14 -3.04 -7.42
N THR A 77 19.56 -3.12 -8.64
CA THR A 77 20.12 -2.44 -9.83
C THR A 77 19.33 -1.18 -10.22
N ILE A 78 18.05 -1.08 -9.83
CA ILE A 78 17.19 0.06 -10.13
C ILE A 78 16.80 0.78 -8.84
N GLY A 79 16.25 0.05 -7.86
CA GLY A 79 15.83 0.60 -6.57
C GLY A 79 14.48 1.29 -6.63
N HIS A 80 14.33 2.40 -5.86
CA HIS A 80 13.11 3.21 -5.87
C HIS A 80 12.80 3.74 -7.28
N ARG A 81 11.52 3.90 -7.61
CA ARG A 81 11.09 4.11 -9.00
C ARG A 81 9.75 4.85 -9.09
N LEU A 82 9.69 6.03 -8.44
CA LEU A 82 8.47 6.85 -8.44
C LEU A 82 8.09 7.26 -9.88
N ALA A 83 6.78 7.36 -10.12
CA ALA A 83 6.26 7.76 -11.42
C ALA A 83 6.87 9.09 -11.91
N GLY A 84 7.34 9.08 -13.16
CA GLY A 84 8.04 10.21 -13.78
C GLY A 84 9.56 10.23 -13.56
N SER A 85 10.11 9.27 -12.79
CA SER A 85 11.56 9.17 -12.57
C SER A 85 12.27 8.38 -13.67
N PRO A 86 13.57 8.64 -13.93
CA PRO A 86 14.39 7.80 -14.80
C PRO A 86 14.53 6.36 -14.31
N GLU A 87 14.36 6.13 -13.00
CA GLU A 87 14.37 4.81 -12.37
C GLU A 87 13.18 3.98 -12.84
N LEU A 88 11.97 4.55 -12.90
CA LEU A 88 10.82 3.86 -13.44
C LEU A 88 10.98 3.54 -14.94
N ASP A 89 11.55 4.46 -15.72
CA ASP A 89 11.85 4.18 -17.14
C ASP A 89 12.77 2.97 -17.30
N ARG A 90 13.79 2.84 -16.42
CA ARG A 90 14.66 1.66 -16.40
C ARG A 90 13.92 0.39 -15.96
N ALA A 91 12.99 0.49 -14.99
CA ALA A 91 12.18 -0.64 -14.54
C ALA A 91 11.22 -1.13 -15.64
N ILE A 92 10.59 -0.23 -16.39
CA ILE A 92 9.77 -0.56 -17.56
C ILE A 92 10.61 -1.28 -18.61
N ALA A 93 11.79 -0.75 -18.95
CA ALA A 93 12.68 -1.37 -19.91
C ALA A 93 13.15 -2.76 -19.46
N TRP A 94 13.49 -2.92 -18.17
CA TRP A 94 13.87 -4.18 -17.55
C TRP A 94 12.75 -5.21 -17.62
N ALA A 95 11.52 -4.84 -17.23
CA ALA A 95 10.37 -5.74 -17.26
C ALA A 95 10.07 -6.24 -18.68
N VAL A 96 10.10 -5.33 -19.66
CA VAL A 96 9.93 -5.67 -21.08
C VAL A 96 11.02 -6.64 -21.55
N ALA A 97 12.29 -6.37 -21.23
CA ALA A 97 13.42 -7.22 -21.65
C ALA A 97 13.33 -8.62 -21.01
N THR A 98 13.03 -8.68 -19.71
CA THR A 98 12.92 -9.93 -18.96
C THR A 98 11.82 -10.82 -19.51
N MET A 99 10.61 -10.32 -19.65
CA MET A 99 9.50 -11.13 -20.15
C MET A 99 9.67 -11.51 -21.64
N LYS A 100 10.28 -10.64 -22.48
CA LYS A 100 10.63 -11.01 -23.86
C LYS A 100 11.68 -12.12 -23.91
N ALA A 101 12.71 -12.08 -23.07
CA ALA A 101 13.72 -13.14 -22.96
C ALA A 101 13.12 -14.48 -22.52
N GLU A 102 12.04 -14.45 -21.73
CA GLU A 102 11.25 -15.62 -21.33
C GLU A 102 10.29 -16.10 -22.45
N GLY A 103 10.23 -15.37 -23.56
CA GLY A 103 9.48 -15.74 -24.76
C GLY A 103 7.99 -15.43 -24.71
N PHE A 104 7.62 -14.33 -24.04
CA PHE A 104 6.27 -13.76 -24.08
C PHE A 104 6.14 -12.64 -25.12
N ALA A 105 4.92 -12.42 -25.61
CA ALA A 105 4.59 -11.26 -26.41
C ALA A 105 4.41 -10.06 -25.46
N VAL A 106 5.31 -9.07 -25.54
CA VAL A 106 5.37 -7.94 -24.61
C VAL A 106 5.31 -6.63 -25.37
N HIS A 107 4.46 -5.72 -24.91
CA HIS A 107 4.39 -4.34 -25.39
C HIS A 107 4.23 -3.36 -24.21
N THR A 108 4.29 -2.08 -24.50
CA THR A 108 4.05 -1.00 -23.54
C THR A 108 2.87 -0.15 -24.00
N GLU A 109 2.10 0.36 -23.04
CA GLU A 109 0.98 1.26 -23.25
C GLU A 109 1.26 2.60 -22.58
N LYS A 110 1.32 3.67 -23.35
CA LYS A 110 1.70 5.01 -22.88
C LYS A 110 0.69 5.60 -21.93
N VAL A 111 1.21 6.20 -20.86
CA VAL A 111 0.42 6.88 -19.81
C VAL A 111 1.10 8.20 -19.48
N MET A 112 0.33 9.30 -19.43
CA MET A 112 0.83 10.58 -18.89
C MET A 112 0.68 10.57 -17.37
N VAL A 113 1.79 10.74 -16.63
CA VAL A 113 1.85 10.65 -15.18
C VAL A 113 2.33 11.94 -14.55
N PRO A 114 1.94 12.23 -13.29
CA PRO A 114 2.49 13.35 -12.55
C PRO A 114 3.99 13.20 -12.38
N HIS A 115 4.71 14.34 -12.47
CA HIS A 115 6.14 14.39 -12.24
C HIS A 115 6.41 15.24 -11.00
N TRP A 116 6.56 14.57 -9.87
CA TRP A 116 6.92 15.19 -8.60
C TRP A 116 8.31 14.71 -8.19
N VAL A 117 9.13 15.62 -7.68
CA VAL A 117 10.52 15.35 -7.29
C VAL A 117 10.73 15.85 -5.88
N ARG A 118 11.23 14.98 -5.01
CA ARG A 118 11.62 15.32 -3.64
C ARG A 118 12.85 16.21 -3.66
N GLY A 119 12.83 17.26 -2.84
CA GLY A 119 13.95 18.18 -2.64
C GLY A 119 14.71 17.93 -1.34
N ALA A 120 15.46 18.93 -0.92
CA ALA A 120 16.08 18.93 0.40
C ALA A 120 15.04 19.20 1.49
N GLU A 121 15.15 18.49 2.60
CA GLU A 121 14.18 18.50 3.69
C GLU A 121 14.86 18.80 5.03
N GLU A 122 14.29 19.71 5.82
CA GLU A 122 14.81 20.09 7.13
C GLU A 122 13.67 20.34 8.13
N GLY A 123 13.79 19.79 9.33
CA GLY A 123 12.83 20.00 10.41
C GLY A 123 13.52 20.22 11.75
N ALA A 124 13.04 21.18 12.51
CA ALA A 124 13.57 21.43 13.86
C ALA A 124 12.56 22.09 14.79
N VAL A 125 12.56 21.68 16.05
CA VAL A 125 12.03 22.51 17.13
C VAL A 125 12.97 23.71 17.29
N VAL A 126 12.40 24.91 17.29
CA VAL A 126 13.15 26.16 17.54
C VAL A 126 12.99 26.58 18.99
N LEU A 127 11.78 26.50 19.52
CA LEU A 127 11.44 26.79 20.90
C LEU A 127 10.58 25.64 21.49
N PRO A 128 10.69 25.33 22.79
CA PRO A 128 11.50 25.99 23.81
C PRO A 128 12.99 25.65 23.75
N ASN A 129 13.37 24.47 23.28
CA ASN A 129 14.77 24.03 23.19
C ASN A 129 15.04 23.55 21.76
N PRO A 130 16.02 24.11 21.05
CA PRO A 130 16.36 23.71 19.69
C PRO A 130 16.71 22.21 19.60
N ARG A 131 16.05 21.50 18.65
CA ARG A 131 16.28 20.09 18.39
C ARG A 131 15.93 19.76 16.94
N ALA A 132 16.85 19.15 16.21
CA ALA A 132 16.56 18.60 14.89
C ALA A 132 15.53 17.47 15.00
N ILE A 133 14.59 17.45 14.06
CA ILE A 133 13.55 16.42 13.89
C ILE A 133 13.71 15.86 12.49
N ARG A 134 13.85 14.55 12.39
CA ARG A 134 13.83 13.88 11.08
C ARG A 134 12.41 13.96 10.50
N LEU A 135 12.32 14.29 9.23
CA LEU A 135 11.05 14.30 8.51
C LEU A 135 11.23 13.76 7.09
N LEU A 136 10.12 13.43 6.47
CA LEU A 136 10.04 12.97 5.10
C LEU A 136 8.82 13.66 4.44
N GLY A 137 9.05 14.47 3.43
CA GLY A 137 7.98 15.16 2.69
C GLY A 137 6.93 14.17 2.21
N LEU A 138 5.68 14.54 2.32
CA LEU A 138 4.60 13.73 1.75
C LEU A 138 4.59 13.90 0.23
N GLY A 139 4.41 12.82 -0.48
CA GLY A 139 4.34 12.84 -1.94
C GLY A 139 3.29 13.81 -2.44
N MET A 140 3.59 14.54 -3.50
CA MET A 140 2.77 15.62 -4.08
C MET A 140 2.66 16.87 -3.19
N SER A 141 3.41 16.97 -2.08
CA SER A 141 3.54 18.19 -1.30
C SER A 141 4.10 19.34 -2.15
N VAL A 142 3.74 20.57 -1.80
CA VAL A 142 4.39 21.76 -2.35
C VAL A 142 5.60 22.13 -1.50
N ALA A 143 6.58 22.82 -2.12
CA ALA A 143 7.71 23.39 -1.40
C ALA A 143 7.28 24.45 -0.37
N THR A 144 8.12 24.66 0.63
CA THR A 144 8.06 25.85 1.48
C THR A 144 8.58 27.09 0.73
N PRO A 145 8.29 28.32 1.18
CA PRO A 145 9.02 29.50 0.76
C PRO A 145 10.53 29.33 0.97
N LYS A 146 11.34 30.04 0.18
CA LYS A 146 12.80 30.04 0.35
C LYS A 146 13.16 30.37 1.80
N GLY A 147 13.91 29.48 2.46
CA GLY A 147 14.29 29.63 3.86
C GLY A 147 13.34 28.95 4.84
N GLY A 148 12.33 28.23 4.35
CA GLY A 148 11.41 27.45 5.18
C GLY A 148 10.31 28.28 5.84
N ILE A 149 9.55 27.62 6.71
CA ILE A 149 8.48 28.19 7.53
C ILE A 149 8.83 27.97 9.00
N THR A 150 8.79 29.02 9.81
CA THR A 150 8.92 28.91 11.26
C THR A 150 7.61 29.39 11.88
N ALA A 151 6.90 28.49 12.56
CA ALA A 151 5.57 28.76 13.09
C ALA A 151 5.27 27.95 14.36
N PRO A 152 4.28 28.37 15.18
CA PRO A 152 3.83 27.55 16.29
C PRO A 152 3.20 26.24 15.82
N ILE A 153 3.30 25.17 16.64
CA ILE A 153 2.62 23.90 16.41
C ILE A 153 1.26 23.91 17.09
N VAL A 154 0.24 23.43 16.37
CA VAL A 154 -1.07 23.02 16.90
C VAL A 154 -1.21 21.53 16.74
N VAL A 155 -1.42 20.81 17.84
CA VAL A 155 -1.58 19.33 17.84
C VAL A 155 -3.06 18.96 17.80
N VAL A 156 -3.40 18.04 16.90
CA VAL A 156 -4.77 17.49 16.76
C VAL A 156 -4.71 15.97 16.67
N HIS A 157 -5.72 15.29 17.25
CA HIS A 157 -5.82 13.84 17.27
C HIS A 157 -7.03 13.31 16.47
N ASN A 158 -7.84 14.19 15.90
CA ASN A 158 -8.96 13.87 15.00
C ASN A 158 -9.48 15.15 14.31
N TRP A 159 -10.42 14.98 13.39
CA TRP A 159 -11.04 16.09 12.64
C TRP A 159 -11.78 17.06 13.53
N ASP A 160 -12.51 16.58 14.55
CA ASP A 160 -13.27 17.44 15.47
C ASP A 160 -12.36 18.39 16.25
N GLN A 161 -11.17 17.92 16.64
CA GLN A 161 -10.17 18.77 17.29
C GLN A 161 -9.58 19.81 16.34
N LEU A 162 -9.36 19.47 15.06
CA LEU A 162 -8.97 20.45 14.05
C LEU A 162 -10.02 21.56 13.94
N ASP A 163 -11.29 21.20 13.83
CA ASP A 163 -12.42 22.14 13.72
C ASP A 163 -12.57 23.00 14.97
N ALA A 164 -12.44 22.41 16.16
CA ALA A 164 -12.51 23.13 17.43
C ALA A 164 -11.35 24.13 17.63
N GLN A 165 -10.19 23.83 17.06
CA GLN A 165 -8.98 24.67 17.18
C GLN A 165 -8.73 25.59 15.99
N LYS A 166 -9.69 25.76 15.07
CA LYS A 166 -9.52 26.56 13.83
C LYS A 166 -8.93 27.95 14.04
N ALA A 167 -9.19 28.59 15.16
CA ALA A 167 -8.63 29.92 15.46
C ALA A 167 -7.11 29.86 15.78
N ALA A 168 -6.65 28.79 16.44
CA ALA A 168 -5.23 28.55 16.74
C ALA A 168 -4.46 28.02 15.52
N VAL A 169 -5.15 27.35 14.60
CA VAL A 169 -4.58 26.79 13.36
C VAL A 169 -4.09 27.87 12.40
N LYS A 170 -4.72 29.06 12.42
CA LYS A 170 -4.33 30.16 11.53
C LYS A 170 -2.88 30.59 11.76
N GLY A 171 -2.03 30.46 10.75
CA GLY A 171 -0.61 30.80 10.80
C GLY A 171 0.26 29.75 11.53
N ALA A 172 -0.30 28.60 11.89
CA ALA A 172 0.40 27.52 12.58
C ALA A 172 0.76 26.35 11.63
N ILE A 173 1.70 25.52 12.05
CA ILE A 173 1.91 24.17 11.51
C ILE A 173 1.02 23.21 12.32
N VAL A 174 0.17 22.45 11.66
CA VAL A 174 -0.70 21.47 12.32
C VAL A 174 0.00 20.13 12.40
N LEU A 175 0.18 19.59 13.60
CA LEU A 175 0.60 18.21 13.81
C LEU A 175 -0.62 17.30 13.95
N PHE A 176 -0.80 16.43 12.99
CA PHE A 176 -1.76 15.31 13.07
C PHE A 176 -1.11 14.15 13.82
N ASP A 177 -1.31 14.07 15.14
CA ASP A 177 -0.83 12.96 16.00
C ASP A 177 -1.92 11.91 16.15
N ILE A 178 -2.26 11.21 15.06
CA ILE A 178 -3.22 10.13 15.03
C ILE A 178 -2.48 8.80 15.03
N ALA A 179 -2.65 8.02 16.09
CA ALA A 179 -2.07 6.68 16.17
C ALA A 179 -2.81 5.71 15.25
N MET A 180 -2.08 5.02 14.39
CA MET A 180 -2.62 3.86 13.68
C MET A 180 -2.93 2.76 14.69
N PRO A 181 -4.12 2.14 14.66
CA PRO A 181 -4.43 0.98 15.49
C PRO A 181 -3.44 -0.16 15.26
N ALA A 182 -3.19 -0.95 16.31
CA ALA A 182 -2.42 -2.17 16.16
C ALA A 182 -3.15 -3.18 15.27
N PHE A 183 -2.40 -4.07 14.63
CA PHE A 183 -2.96 -5.15 13.84
C PHE A 183 -3.95 -5.98 14.66
N ASP A 184 -5.14 -6.20 14.09
CA ASP A 184 -6.21 -7.00 14.68
C ASP A 184 -6.49 -8.25 13.82
N ALA A 185 -5.94 -9.38 14.20
CA ALA A 185 -6.12 -10.65 13.51
C ALA A 185 -7.59 -11.11 13.39
N HIS A 186 -8.51 -10.52 14.16
CA HIS A 186 -9.94 -10.86 14.12
C HIS A 186 -10.75 -9.98 13.17
N ALA A 187 -10.19 -8.85 12.74
CA ALA A 187 -10.85 -8.00 11.74
C ALA A 187 -10.73 -8.62 10.32
N PRO A 188 -11.72 -8.42 9.45
CA PRO A 188 -11.69 -8.98 8.11
C PRO A 188 -10.69 -8.24 7.20
N GLY A 189 -9.96 -9.00 6.39
CA GLY A 189 -9.13 -8.47 5.30
C GLY A 189 -8.22 -7.33 5.70
N PHE A 190 -8.14 -6.31 4.88
CA PHE A 190 -7.28 -5.14 5.08
C PHE A 190 -7.68 -4.27 6.28
N ASP A 191 -8.93 -4.34 6.75
CA ASP A 191 -9.38 -3.65 7.97
C ASP A 191 -8.59 -4.06 9.21
N SER A 192 -8.00 -5.27 9.20
CA SER A 192 -7.13 -5.79 10.26
C SER A 192 -5.94 -4.89 10.56
N THR A 193 -5.48 -4.12 9.57
CA THR A 193 -4.30 -3.25 9.68
C THR A 193 -4.56 -1.93 10.39
N GLY A 194 -5.80 -1.47 10.43
CA GLY A 194 -6.16 -0.13 10.92
C GLY A 194 -5.76 1.03 10.00
N TYR A 195 -5.16 0.77 8.85
CA TYR A 195 -4.69 1.77 7.89
C TYR A 195 -5.82 2.71 7.42
N GLY A 196 -6.96 2.16 7.03
CA GLY A 196 -8.14 2.93 6.59
C GLY A 196 -8.65 3.95 7.61
N LYS A 197 -8.40 3.73 8.91
CA LYS A 197 -8.78 4.67 9.98
C LYS A 197 -7.82 5.87 10.08
N THR A 198 -6.63 5.78 9.48
CA THR A 198 -5.54 6.74 9.69
C THR A 198 -5.11 7.45 8.40
N VAL A 199 -5.05 6.77 7.27
CA VAL A 199 -4.54 7.29 5.99
C VAL A 199 -5.23 8.57 5.54
N GLY A 200 -6.52 8.75 5.84
CA GLY A 200 -7.27 9.96 5.50
C GLY A 200 -6.69 11.26 6.08
N TYR A 201 -5.99 11.17 7.22
CA TYR A 201 -5.31 12.34 7.82
C TYR A 201 -4.05 12.69 7.04
N ARG A 202 -3.31 11.70 6.54
CA ARG A 202 -2.15 11.90 5.66
C ARG A 202 -2.58 12.54 4.34
N SER A 203 -3.56 11.93 3.67
CA SER A 203 -3.93 12.33 2.32
C SER A 203 -4.68 13.66 2.26
N ARG A 204 -5.56 13.99 3.23
CA ARG A 204 -6.43 15.17 3.21
C ARG A 204 -6.11 16.22 4.27
N GLY A 205 -5.16 15.93 5.17
CA GLY A 205 -4.85 16.81 6.31
C GLY A 205 -4.40 18.20 5.88
N ALA A 206 -3.53 18.32 4.88
CA ALA A 206 -3.05 19.60 4.39
C ALA A 206 -4.18 20.45 3.80
N ALA A 207 -5.04 19.88 2.95
CA ALA A 207 -6.16 20.63 2.37
C ALA A 207 -7.13 21.13 3.45
N LYS A 208 -7.47 20.29 4.44
CA LYS A 208 -8.36 20.67 5.54
C LYS A 208 -7.74 21.73 6.48
N ALA A 209 -6.45 21.59 6.82
CA ALA A 209 -5.75 22.56 7.65
C ALA A 209 -5.57 23.92 6.92
N ALA A 210 -5.28 23.89 5.62
CA ALA A 210 -5.18 25.09 4.77
C ALA A 210 -6.48 25.91 4.77
N ALA A 211 -7.64 25.24 4.78
CA ALA A 211 -8.94 25.91 4.85
C ALA A 211 -9.12 26.78 6.11
N TYR A 212 -8.38 26.46 7.19
CA TYR A 212 -8.34 27.26 8.42
C TYR A 212 -7.13 28.20 8.52
N GLY A 213 -6.34 28.30 7.44
CA GLY A 213 -5.19 29.18 7.33
C GLY A 213 -3.91 28.64 7.98
N ALA A 214 -3.77 27.33 8.14
CA ALA A 214 -2.49 26.71 8.47
C ALA A 214 -1.43 27.05 7.41
N VAL A 215 -0.16 27.01 7.79
CA VAL A 215 0.98 27.30 6.90
C VAL A 215 1.80 26.05 6.54
N GLY A 216 1.52 24.92 7.18
CA GLY A 216 2.13 23.63 6.93
C GLY A 216 1.50 22.55 7.78
N VAL A 217 1.78 21.29 7.47
CA VAL A 217 1.33 20.14 8.28
C VAL A 217 2.49 19.18 8.56
N LEU A 218 2.46 18.58 9.74
CA LEU A 218 3.25 17.42 10.11
C LEU A 218 2.29 16.25 10.34
N MET A 219 2.63 15.08 9.82
CA MET A 219 1.87 13.87 9.99
C MET A 219 2.68 12.85 10.78
N ARG A 220 2.13 12.33 11.87
CA ARG A 220 2.67 11.12 12.47
C ARG A 220 2.68 10.00 11.42
N SER A 221 3.81 9.34 11.22
CA SER A 221 3.97 8.23 10.29
C SER A 221 2.86 7.20 10.47
N VAL A 222 2.27 6.74 9.33
CA VAL A 222 1.14 5.82 9.31
C VAL A 222 1.65 4.40 9.50
N THR A 223 2.00 4.10 10.75
CA THR A 223 2.43 2.79 11.23
C THR A 223 1.96 2.59 12.67
N ALA A 224 1.67 1.35 13.04
CA ALA A 224 1.26 1.01 14.41
C ALA A 224 2.46 0.89 15.37
N ARG A 225 3.66 0.62 14.83
CA ARG A 225 4.85 0.39 15.64
C ARG A 225 5.73 1.62 15.78
N SER A 226 6.38 1.72 16.94
CA SER A 226 7.32 2.79 17.27
C SER A 226 8.74 2.27 17.05
N ILE A 227 9.20 2.33 15.79
CA ILE A 227 10.52 1.83 15.34
C ILE A 227 11.33 2.90 14.61
N ALA A 228 10.97 4.18 14.83
CA ALA A 228 11.62 5.36 14.28
C ALA A 228 11.67 5.42 12.73
N THR A 229 10.74 4.76 12.04
CA THR A 229 10.58 4.86 10.59
C THR A 229 9.78 6.10 10.19
N LEU A 230 10.12 6.65 9.02
CA LEU A 230 9.39 7.73 8.37
C LEU A 230 8.58 7.13 7.21
N HIS A 231 7.26 7.36 7.22
CA HIS A 231 6.37 6.83 6.19
C HIS A 231 5.79 7.96 5.37
N THR A 232 6.16 8.03 4.10
CA THR A 232 5.61 8.99 3.14
C THR A 232 4.23 8.54 2.64
N GLY A 233 3.84 8.94 1.49
CA GLY A 233 2.62 8.60 0.79
C GLY A 233 1.91 9.83 0.25
N ARG A 234 0.96 9.64 -0.64
CA ARG A 234 0.30 10.72 -1.37
C ARG A 234 -0.46 11.67 -0.46
N LEU A 235 -0.21 12.97 -0.67
CA LEU A 235 -0.99 14.09 -0.19
C LEU A 235 -1.89 14.60 -1.33
N SER A 236 -3.17 14.86 -1.05
CA SER A 236 -4.14 15.34 -2.03
C SER A 236 -4.62 16.75 -1.70
N TYR A 237 -4.74 17.57 -2.72
CA TYR A 237 -5.34 18.90 -2.63
C TYR A 237 -6.69 18.99 -3.36
N THR A 238 -7.31 17.87 -3.73
CA THR A 238 -8.59 17.85 -4.44
C THR A 238 -9.73 18.48 -3.66
N ASP A 239 -9.69 18.38 -2.32
CA ASP A 239 -10.70 18.96 -1.42
C ASP A 239 -10.43 20.44 -1.08
N LEU A 240 -9.38 21.04 -1.67
CA LEU A 240 -9.02 22.42 -1.38
C LEU A 240 -9.99 23.39 -2.09
N ALA A 241 -10.59 24.28 -1.33
CA ALA A 241 -11.50 25.28 -1.91
C ALA A 241 -10.77 26.24 -2.85
N GLU A 242 -11.46 26.74 -3.84
CA GLU A 242 -10.92 27.72 -4.79
C GLU A 242 -10.38 28.95 -4.06
N GLY A 243 -9.19 29.40 -4.45
CA GLY A 243 -8.50 30.54 -3.84
C GLY A 243 -7.74 30.25 -2.55
N VAL A 244 -7.81 29.04 -2.00
CA VAL A 244 -7.00 28.62 -0.87
C VAL A 244 -5.65 28.08 -1.35
N ALA A 245 -4.55 28.62 -0.84
CA ALA A 245 -3.22 28.17 -1.22
C ALA A 245 -2.91 26.76 -0.68
N LYS A 246 -2.24 25.94 -1.51
CA LYS A 246 -1.65 24.68 -1.06
C LYS A 246 -0.59 24.95 0.00
N ILE A 247 -0.50 24.10 1.01
CA ILE A 247 0.50 24.16 2.08
C ILE A 247 1.38 22.92 2.12
N PRO A 248 2.67 23.03 2.52
CA PRO A 248 3.58 21.90 2.59
C PRO A 248 3.19 20.91 3.68
N GLY A 249 3.52 19.63 3.46
CA GLY A 249 3.27 18.57 4.41
C GLY A 249 4.39 17.54 4.46
N ALA A 250 4.76 17.11 5.68
CA ALA A 250 5.78 16.08 5.89
C ALA A 250 5.35 15.09 6.97
N ALA A 251 5.82 13.83 6.84
CA ALA A 251 5.74 12.84 7.89
C ALA A 251 6.91 13.02 8.88
N ILE A 252 6.63 12.72 10.14
CA ILE A 252 7.65 12.58 11.21
C ILE A 252 7.45 11.21 11.86
N THR A 253 8.47 10.73 12.59
CA THR A 253 8.38 9.44 13.27
C THR A 253 7.25 9.43 14.31
N THR A 254 6.76 8.26 14.68
CA THR A 254 5.75 8.11 15.74
C THR A 254 6.27 8.65 17.06
N GLU A 255 7.57 8.47 17.34
CA GLU A 255 8.27 8.95 18.54
C GLU A 255 8.35 10.48 18.60
N ASP A 256 8.71 11.12 17.49
CA ASP A 256 8.81 12.58 17.41
C ASP A 256 7.43 13.24 17.43
N ALA A 257 6.40 12.63 16.82
CA ALA A 257 5.02 13.11 16.95
C ALA A 257 4.56 13.13 18.41
N GLN A 258 4.75 12.02 19.13
CA GLN A 258 4.43 11.93 20.55
C GLN A 258 5.29 12.88 21.41
N PHE A 259 6.58 13.06 21.06
CA PHE A 259 7.45 14.01 21.73
C PHE A 259 6.92 15.43 21.58
N LEU A 260 6.59 15.86 20.37
CA LEU A 260 6.05 17.19 20.08
C LEU A 260 4.69 17.40 20.76
N ALA A 261 3.82 16.39 20.77
CA ALA A 261 2.54 16.47 21.46
C ALA A 261 2.70 16.66 22.97
N ARG A 262 3.60 15.91 23.62
CA ARG A 262 3.92 16.12 25.06
C ARG A 262 4.58 17.46 25.34
N LEU A 263 5.41 17.96 24.41
CA LEU A 263 6.04 19.25 24.54
C LEU A 263 5.00 20.39 24.46
N ALA A 264 4.05 20.29 23.51
CA ALA A 264 2.96 21.26 23.35
C ALA A 264 2.02 21.33 24.56
N GLN A 265 1.84 20.23 25.30
CA GLN A 265 1.08 20.23 26.57
C GLN A 265 1.77 21.03 27.69
N ARG A 266 3.10 21.25 27.62
CA ARG A 266 3.88 21.96 28.62
C ARG A 266 4.02 23.45 28.31
N GLY A 267 3.73 23.88 27.08
CA GLY A 267 3.80 25.27 26.64
C GLY A 267 3.95 25.41 25.13
N PRO A 268 4.02 26.62 24.61
CA PRO A 268 4.14 26.88 23.18
C PRO A 268 5.39 26.24 22.57
N VAL A 269 5.19 25.57 21.42
CA VAL A 269 6.26 24.98 20.61
C VAL A 269 6.34 25.72 19.29
N THR A 270 7.53 26.16 18.90
CA THR A 270 7.80 26.72 17.56
C THR A 270 8.64 25.73 16.77
N PHE A 271 8.22 25.46 15.56
CA PHE A 271 8.86 24.50 14.65
C PHE A 271 9.30 25.17 13.36
N HIS A 272 10.46 24.79 12.87
CA HIS A 272 10.95 25.14 11.54
C HIS A 272 10.75 23.95 10.59
N LEU A 273 10.10 24.20 9.46
CA LEU A 273 9.85 23.24 8.36
C LEU A 273 10.42 23.82 7.08
N LYS A 274 11.29 23.08 6.41
CA LYS A 274 11.77 23.39 5.08
C LYS A 274 11.62 22.17 4.17
N LEU A 275 11.01 22.36 3.03
CA LEU A 275 10.79 21.38 1.98
C LEU A 275 11.06 22.06 0.63
N ASP A 276 11.92 21.46 -0.19
CA ASP A 276 12.33 22.00 -1.50
C ASP A 276 11.79 21.14 -2.67
N GLU A 277 10.61 20.51 -2.49
CA GLU A 277 9.96 19.64 -3.50
C GLU A 277 9.59 20.43 -4.75
N GLN A 278 9.55 19.72 -5.88
CA GLN A 278 9.20 20.30 -7.17
C GLN A 278 8.06 19.51 -7.82
N THR A 279 7.06 20.23 -8.31
CA THR A 279 6.07 19.68 -9.25
C THR A 279 6.43 20.15 -10.64
N LEU A 280 6.83 19.23 -11.48
CA LEU A 280 7.17 19.45 -12.88
C LEU A 280 5.95 19.18 -13.77
N PRO A 281 5.97 19.53 -15.06
CA PRO A 281 4.92 19.12 -16.00
C PRO A 281 4.79 17.60 -16.04
N ASP A 282 3.56 17.12 -16.23
CA ASP A 282 3.30 15.69 -16.45
C ASP A 282 4.22 15.14 -17.54
N THR A 283 4.70 13.91 -17.36
CA THR A 283 5.63 13.23 -18.28
C THR A 283 5.07 11.90 -18.77
N GLU A 284 5.65 11.37 -19.86
CA GLU A 284 5.26 10.08 -20.40
C GLU A 284 5.87 8.95 -19.56
N SER A 285 5.06 7.97 -19.21
CA SER A 285 5.41 6.67 -18.64
C SER A 285 4.64 5.58 -19.40
N ALA A 286 4.65 4.34 -18.93
CA ALA A 286 3.89 3.27 -19.58
C ALA A 286 3.54 2.11 -18.63
N ASN A 287 2.38 1.49 -18.85
CA ASN A 287 2.12 0.14 -18.41
C ASN A 287 2.93 -0.87 -19.24
N VAL A 288 3.34 -1.97 -18.63
CA VAL A 288 3.96 -3.10 -19.36
C VAL A 288 2.95 -4.23 -19.44
N VAL A 289 2.65 -4.69 -20.65
CA VAL A 289 1.65 -5.75 -20.90
C VAL A 289 2.32 -6.95 -21.56
N ALA A 290 2.07 -8.15 -21.00
CA ALA A 290 2.60 -9.40 -21.53
C ALA A 290 1.54 -10.49 -21.55
N ASP A 291 1.40 -11.19 -22.69
CA ASP A 291 0.39 -12.24 -22.87
C ASP A 291 1.03 -13.63 -22.88
N PHE A 292 0.48 -14.51 -22.05
CA PHE A 292 0.56 -15.97 -22.21
C PHE A 292 -0.70 -16.43 -22.92
N VAL A 293 -0.62 -16.48 -24.24
CA VAL A 293 -1.76 -16.67 -25.14
C VAL A 293 -2.44 -18.02 -24.90
N GLY A 294 -3.76 -18.00 -24.78
CA GLY A 294 -4.60 -19.19 -24.60
C GLY A 294 -4.74 -20.05 -25.86
N THR A 295 -5.52 -21.11 -25.74
CA THR A 295 -5.78 -22.03 -26.86
C THR A 295 -7.13 -21.74 -27.56
N ASP A 296 -8.21 -22.40 -27.15
CA ASP A 296 -9.52 -22.34 -27.81
C ASP A 296 -10.41 -21.18 -27.37
N LYS A 297 -10.04 -20.47 -26.32
CA LYS A 297 -10.68 -19.24 -25.80
C LYS A 297 -9.69 -18.09 -25.67
N ALA A 298 -8.74 -17.99 -26.58
CA ALA A 298 -7.63 -17.03 -26.50
C ALA A 298 -8.07 -15.56 -26.48
N ASP A 299 -9.29 -15.24 -26.88
CA ASP A 299 -9.89 -13.91 -26.85
C ASP A 299 -10.58 -13.57 -25.50
N GLU A 300 -10.75 -14.53 -24.60
CA GLU A 300 -11.13 -14.29 -23.21
C GLU A 300 -9.85 -14.13 -22.36
N ILE A 301 -9.83 -13.15 -21.44
CA ILE A 301 -8.61 -12.71 -20.77
C ILE A 301 -8.74 -12.86 -19.25
N VAL A 302 -7.70 -13.40 -18.62
CA VAL A 302 -7.46 -13.33 -17.19
C VAL A 302 -6.33 -12.32 -16.98
N VAL A 303 -6.63 -11.16 -16.41
CA VAL A 303 -5.64 -10.13 -16.07
C VAL A 303 -5.06 -10.44 -14.70
N ILE A 304 -3.74 -10.41 -14.57
CA ILE A 304 -3.01 -10.50 -13.32
C ILE A 304 -1.94 -9.39 -13.29
N GLY A 305 -1.77 -8.68 -12.18
CA GLY A 305 -0.83 -7.57 -12.17
C GLY A 305 -0.47 -7.06 -10.79
N GLY A 306 0.38 -6.06 -10.79
CA GLY A 306 0.81 -5.24 -9.68
C GLY A 306 1.39 -3.94 -10.23
N HIS A 307 1.66 -2.94 -9.36
CA HIS A 307 2.21 -1.69 -9.86
C HIS A 307 3.74 -1.67 -9.86
N LEU A 308 4.31 -1.18 -10.95
CA LEU A 308 5.76 -1.20 -11.15
C LEU A 308 6.46 -0.01 -10.50
N ASP A 309 5.76 1.10 -10.30
CA ASP A 309 6.30 2.23 -9.56
C ASP A 309 6.38 1.96 -8.05
N SER A 310 7.12 2.75 -7.34
CA SER A 310 7.22 2.74 -5.87
C SER A 310 7.50 4.16 -5.39
N TRP A 311 7.38 4.42 -4.09
CA TRP A 311 7.89 5.67 -3.53
C TRP A 311 9.40 5.82 -3.77
N ASP A 312 9.87 7.06 -3.69
CA ASP A 312 11.26 7.48 -3.90
C ASP A 312 12.16 7.27 -2.66
N VAL A 313 11.74 6.37 -1.77
CA VAL A 313 12.46 5.94 -0.56
C VAL A 313 12.47 4.42 -0.49
N GLY A 314 13.46 3.83 0.19
CA GLY A 314 13.62 2.38 0.21
C GLY A 314 13.99 1.82 -1.17
N GLN A 315 13.53 0.61 -1.46
CA GLN A 315 13.74 -0.08 -2.73
C GLN A 315 12.43 -0.47 -3.43
N GLY A 316 11.26 -0.26 -2.76
CA GLY A 316 9.97 -0.74 -3.27
C GLY A 316 9.97 -2.24 -3.47
N ALA A 317 10.45 -3.00 -2.47
CA ALA A 317 10.55 -4.45 -2.54
C ALA A 317 9.23 -5.14 -2.25
N ILE A 318 8.52 -4.68 -1.20
CA ILE A 318 7.21 -5.21 -0.83
C ILE A 318 6.06 -4.42 -1.46
N ASP A 319 6.31 -3.16 -1.82
CA ASP A 319 5.33 -2.20 -2.33
C ASP A 319 5.85 -1.55 -3.64
N ASP A 320 5.59 -2.10 -4.85
CA ASP A 320 4.99 -3.40 -5.13
C ASP A 320 5.89 -4.23 -6.06
N GLY A 321 7.21 -4.21 -5.83
CA GLY A 321 8.15 -5.04 -6.60
C GLY A 321 7.83 -6.53 -6.47
N ALA A 322 7.41 -6.98 -5.27
CA ALA A 322 7.06 -8.38 -5.03
C ALA A 322 5.83 -8.80 -5.83
N GLY A 323 4.75 -8.04 -5.84
CA GLY A 323 3.57 -8.33 -6.66
C GLY A 323 3.91 -8.39 -8.14
N CYS A 324 4.66 -7.42 -8.65
CA CYS A 324 5.12 -7.45 -10.04
C CYS A 324 5.84 -8.75 -10.41
N VAL A 325 6.83 -9.18 -9.61
CA VAL A 325 7.60 -10.39 -9.94
C VAL A 325 6.82 -11.68 -9.70
N ILE A 326 5.83 -11.70 -8.77
CA ILE A 326 4.89 -12.81 -8.62
C ILE A 326 4.14 -13.04 -9.93
N MET A 327 3.60 -11.97 -10.56
CA MET A 327 2.83 -12.08 -11.80
C MET A 327 3.70 -12.50 -12.98
N MET A 328 4.90 -11.90 -13.11
CA MET A 328 5.87 -12.28 -14.14
C MET A 328 6.24 -13.77 -14.02
N GLN A 329 6.54 -14.23 -12.79
CA GLN A 329 6.96 -15.62 -12.56
C GLN A 329 5.80 -16.60 -12.67
N THR A 330 4.57 -16.18 -12.40
CA THR A 330 3.36 -16.99 -12.58
C THR A 330 3.24 -17.53 -14.01
N ILE A 331 3.28 -16.67 -15.02
CA ILE A 331 3.19 -17.10 -16.41
C ILE A 331 4.41 -17.90 -16.85
N LYS A 332 5.60 -17.56 -16.31
CA LYS A 332 6.84 -18.31 -16.57
C LYS A 332 6.76 -19.74 -16.02
N LEU A 333 6.28 -19.93 -14.80
CA LEU A 333 6.10 -21.22 -14.16
C LEU A 333 5.12 -22.10 -14.97
N LEU A 334 3.96 -21.55 -15.32
CA LEU A 334 2.95 -22.26 -16.13
C LEU A 334 3.50 -22.70 -17.47
N LYS A 335 4.20 -21.81 -18.19
CA LYS A 335 4.88 -22.13 -19.47
C LYS A 335 5.92 -23.22 -19.30
N THR A 336 6.74 -23.17 -18.26
CA THR A 336 7.77 -24.17 -17.98
C THR A 336 7.18 -25.55 -17.71
N LEU A 337 6.02 -25.60 -17.04
CA LEU A 337 5.28 -26.85 -16.79
C LEU A 337 4.50 -27.36 -17.99
N GLY A 338 4.46 -26.63 -19.11
CA GLY A 338 3.62 -26.96 -20.27
C GLY A 338 2.12 -26.92 -19.97
N LEU A 339 1.72 -26.12 -18.99
CA LEU A 339 0.32 -25.90 -18.63
C LEU A 339 -0.27 -24.76 -19.47
N GLN A 340 -0.66 -25.10 -20.71
CA GLN A 340 -1.27 -24.13 -21.63
C GLN A 340 -2.74 -23.97 -21.29
N PRO A 341 -3.21 -22.77 -20.87
CA PRO A 341 -4.61 -22.57 -20.53
C PRO A 341 -5.49 -22.39 -21.78
N ARG A 342 -6.79 -22.40 -21.61
CA ARG A 342 -7.76 -22.12 -22.69
C ARG A 342 -7.82 -20.64 -23.01
N ARG A 343 -7.82 -19.78 -21.94
CA ARG A 343 -7.88 -18.32 -22.02
C ARG A 343 -6.48 -17.71 -21.95
N THR A 344 -6.31 -16.55 -22.51
CA THR A 344 -5.07 -15.78 -22.36
C THR A 344 -4.92 -15.31 -20.91
N ILE A 345 -3.74 -15.53 -20.32
CA ILE A 345 -3.34 -14.88 -19.06
C ILE A 345 -2.48 -13.68 -19.44
N ARG A 346 -2.96 -12.50 -19.09
CA ARG A 346 -2.31 -11.22 -19.34
C ARG A 346 -1.70 -10.68 -18.06
N VAL A 347 -0.39 -10.49 -18.06
CA VAL A 347 0.29 -9.72 -17.02
C VAL A 347 0.22 -8.25 -17.38
N VAL A 348 -0.18 -7.43 -16.44
CA VAL A 348 -0.10 -5.96 -16.53
C VAL A 348 0.70 -5.45 -15.34
N LEU A 349 1.81 -4.77 -15.62
CA LEU A 349 2.55 -4.02 -14.61
C LEU A 349 2.16 -2.57 -14.78
N TRP A 350 1.33 -2.07 -13.86
CA TRP A 350 0.80 -0.71 -13.95
C TRP A 350 1.85 0.33 -13.55
N THR A 351 1.72 1.51 -14.08
CA THR A 351 2.52 2.69 -13.71
C THR A 351 1.67 3.66 -12.91
N ASN A 352 2.29 4.39 -11.97
CA ASN A 352 1.68 5.50 -11.27
C ASN A 352 0.52 5.11 -10.32
N GLU A 353 0.59 3.99 -9.65
CA GLU A 353 -0.34 3.69 -8.55
C GLU A 353 -0.14 4.70 -7.43
N GLU A 354 1.08 4.82 -6.90
CA GLU A 354 1.50 5.50 -5.68
C GLU A 354 1.02 6.96 -5.59
N ASN A 355 1.02 7.66 -6.71
CA ASN A 355 0.68 9.08 -6.70
C ASN A 355 -0.36 9.48 -7.74
N GLY A 356 -1.12 8.52 -8.31
CA GLY A 356 -2.12 8.91 -9.32
C GLY A 356 -3.12 7.88 -9.79
N VAL A 357 -2.80 6.58 -9.76
CA VAL A 357 -3.63 5.47 -10.30
C VAL A 357 -3.93 5.66 -11.81
N ARG A 358 -3.05 6.41 -12.52
CA ARG A 358 -3.31 6.74 -13.95
C ARG A 358 -3.06 5.56 -14.87
N GLY A 359 -2.16 4.64 -14.51
CA GLY A 359 -1.89 3.43 -15.27
C GLY A 359 -3.11 2.52 -15.36
N ALA A 360 -3.73 2.24 -14.24
CA ALA A 360 -4.95 1.45 -14.16
C ALA A 360 -6.13 2.09 -14.91
N ALA A 361 -6.35 3.40 -14.71
CA ALA A 361 -7.41 4.13 -15.40
C ALA A 361 -7.19 4.15 -16.92
N ALA A 362 -5.94 4.36 -17.37
CA ALA A 362 -5.60 4.35 -18.79
C ALA A 362 -5.79 2.95 -19.41
N TYR A 363 -5.41 1.88 -18.69
CA TYR A 363 -5.63 0.51 -19.13
C TYR A 363 -7.13 0.22 -19.30
N ALA A 364 -7.95 0.51 -18.28
CA ALA A 364 -9.38 0.29 -18.35
C ALA A 364 -10.05 1.05 -19.51
N GLU A 365 -9.66 2.30 -19.77
CA GLU A 365 -10.20 3.08 -20.90
C GLU A 365 -9.72 2.54 -22.26
N ALA A 366 -8.43 2.20 -22.39
CA ALA A 366 -7.88 1.66 -23.65
C ALA A 366 -8.51 0.32 -24.04
N HIS A 367 -8.84 -0.50 -23.03
CA HIS A 367 -9.39 -1.85 -23.23
C HIS A 367 -10.92 -1.94 -23.00
N LYS A 368 -11.63 -0.83 -22.88
CA LYS A 368 -13.06 -0.80 -22.54
C LYS A 368 -13.94 -1.70 -23.39
N ASP A 369 -13.62 -1.85 -24.67
CA ASP A 369 -14.34 -2.72 -25.59
C ASP A 369 -14.01 -4.23 -25.39
N GLU A 370 -12.92 -4.53 -24.71
CA GLU A 370 -12.45 -5.88 -24.37
C GLU A 370 -12.82 -6.29 -22.94
N LEU A 371 -13.18 -5.37 -22.05
CA LEU A 371 -13.46 -5.68 -20.63
C LEU A 371 -14.59 -6.72 -20.48
N ALA A 372 -15.57 -6.75 -21.39
CA ALA A 372 -16.60 -7.79 -21.40
C ALA A 372 -16.04 -9.20 -21.60
N LYS A 373 -14.84 -9.34 -22.19
CA LYS A 373 -14.10 -10.60 -22.36
C LYS A 373 -13.10 -10.87 -21.22
N THR A 374 -12.85 -9.90 -20.36
CA THR A 374 -12.04 -10.11 -19.16
C THR A 374 -12.84 -10.91 -18.14
N VAL A 375 -12.38 -12.10 -17.83
CA VAL A 375 -13.11 -13.06 -16.97
C VAL A 375 -12.72 -12.95 -15.50
N MET A 376 -11.59 -12.32 -15.22
CA MET A 376 -11.08 -11.99 -13.88
C MET A 376 -9.95 -10.97 -14.01
N ALA A 377 -9.86 -10.05 -13.08
CA ALA A 377 -8.68 -9.21 -12.88
C ALA A 377 -8.16 -9.39 -11.44
N VAL A 378 -6.86 -9.59 -11.30
CA VAL A 378 -6.19 -9.84 -10.01
C VAL A 378 -5.04 -8.88 -9.83
N GLU A 379 -4.93 -8.35 -8.62
CA GLU A 379 -3.77 -7.60 -8.16
C GLU A 379 -3.14 -8.22 -6.92
N SER A 380 -1.86 -7.97 -6.72
CA SER A 380 -1.12 -8.27 -5.49
C SER A 380 -0.29 -7.06 -5.14
N ASP A 381 -0.71 -6.32 -4.11
CA ASP A 381 -0.10 -5.06 -3.64
C ASP A 381 0.30 -5.12 -2.16
N THR A 382 0.48 -6.32 -1.62
CA THR A 382 0.99 -6.56 -0.26
C THR A 382 1.95 -7.74 -0.23
N GLY A 383 2.66 -7.96 -1.35
CA GLY A 383 3.47 -9.14 -1.62
C GLY A 383 4.71 -9.27 -0.74
N GLY A 384 5.26 -10.49 -0.73
CA GLY A 384 6.48 -10.84 0.00
C GLY A 384 6.27 -11.44 1.40
N ALA A 385 5.03 -11.43 1.93
CA ALA A 385 4.64 -12.15 3.14
C ALA A 385 3.87 -13.43 2.79
N ALA A 386 3.65 -14.31 3.78
CA ALA A 386 3.00 -15.61 3.54
C ALA A 386 1.59 -15.46 2.94
N PRO A 387 1.26 -16.18 1.86
CA PRO A 387 -0.08 -16.14 1.28
C PRO A 387 -1.08 -16.74 2.26
N THR A 388 -2.24 -16.10 2.41
CA THR A 388 -3.32 -16.57 3.30
C THR A 388 -4.58 -16.99 2.53
N GLY A 389 -4.66 -16.63 1.25
CA GLY A 389 -5.79 -16.93 0.36
C GLY A 389 -6.09 -15.81 -0.62
N PHE A 390 -7.36 -15.58 -0.91
CA PHE A 390 -7.79 -14.56 -1.87
C PHE A 390 -8.95 -13.72 -1.35
N SER A 391 -8.91 -12.43 -1.64
CA SER A 391 -10.11 -11.59 -1.67
C SER A 391 -10.75 -11.71 -3.04
N ALA A 392 -12.08 -11.68 -3.13
CA ALA A 392 -12.78 -11.86 -4.40
C ALA A 392 -14.16 -11.20 -4.39
N GLY A 393 -14.59 -10.67 -5.54
CA GLY A 393 -15.91 -10.09 -5.65
C GLY A 393 -16.25 -9.60 -7.06
N ALA A 394 -17.40 -8.97 -7.17
CA ALA A 394 -17.88 -8.26 -8.37
C ALA A 394 -18.89 -7.19 -7.96
N VAL A 395 -19.06 -6.17 -8.79
CA VAL A 395 -20.03 -5.08 -8.56
C VAL A 395 -21.47 -5.62 -8.48
N ASP A 396 -21.85 -6.58 -9.33
CA ASP A 396 -23.13 -7.28 -9.19
C ASP A 396 -23.08 -8.26 -8.01
N LYS A 397 -23.95 -8.09 -7.02
CA LYS A 397 -23.95 -8.90 -5.79
C LYS A 397 -24.21 -10.38 -6.02
N ALA A 398 -24.99 -10.76 -7.06
CA ALA A 398 -25.24 -12.16 -7.34
C ALA A 398 -24.03 -12.80 -8.03
N ALA A 399 -23.37 -12.07 -8.93
CA ALA A 399 -22.09 -12.47 -9.51
C ALA A 399 -21.00 -12.56 -8.43
N SER A 400 -20.90 -11.57 -7.53
CA SER A 400 -19.94 -11.56 -6.41
C SER A 400 -20.01 -12.84 -5.60
N LYS A 401 -21.19 -13.27 -5.17
CA LYS A 401 -21.36 -14.53 -4.42
C LYS A 401 -20.87 -15.75 -5.20
N ARG A 402 -21.09 -15.79 -6.52
CA ARG A 402 -20.61 -16.91 -7.36
C ARG A 402 -19.09 -16.89 -7.50
N VAL A 403 -18.51 -15.69 -7.70
CA VAL A 403 -17.05 -15.48 -7.76
C VAL A 403 -16.41 -15.95 -6.48
N VAL A 404 -16.86 -15.44 -5.32
CA VAL A 404 -16.36 -15.83 -3.98
C VAL A 404 -16.44 -17.35 -3.79
N ALA A 405 -17.58 -17.97 -4.12
CA ALA A 405 -17.76 -19.40 -3.96
C ALA A 405 -16.81 -20.24 -4.85
N ARG A 406 -16.56 -19.80 -6.09
CA ARG A 406 -15.62 -20.49 -7.01
C ARG A 406 -14.17 -20.27 -6.63
N VAL A 407 -13.81 -19.04 -6.23
CA VAL A 407 -12.47 -18.75 -5.71
C VAL A 407 -12.19 -19.55 -4.45
N ALA A 408 -13.17 -19.72 -3.54
CA ALA A 408 -13.03 -20.58 -2.36
C ALA A 408 -12.79 -22.06 -2.74
N GLN A 409 -13.43 -22.56 -3.80
CA GLN A 409 -13.14 -23.91 -4.32
C GLN A 409 -11.71 -24.02 -4.84
N ILE A 410 -11.20 -23.00 -5.53
CA ILE A 410 -9.81 -22.95 -6.01
C ILE A 410 -8.84 -22.86 -4.83
N ALA A 411 -9.10 -21.96 -3.88
CA ALA A 411 -8.27 -21.80 -2.68
C ALA A 411 -8.15 -23.09 -1.86
N SER A 412 -9.16 -23.97 -1.89
CA SER A 412 -9.09 -25.28 -1.24
C SER A 412 -7.98 -26.20 -1.78
N LEU A 413 -7.43 -25.90 -2.97
CA LEU A 413 -6.26 -26.59 -3.54
C LEU A 413 -4.94 -26.18 -2.84
N LEU A 414 -4.94 -25.06 -2.12
CA LEU A 414 -3.74 -24.45 -1.50
C LEU A 414 -3.55 -24.87 -0.04
N GLN A 415 -4.10 -25.99 0.39
CA GLN A 415 -4.00 -26.50 1.77
C GLN A 415 -2.56 -26.61 2.26
N SER A 416 -1.64 -27.06 1.42
CA SER A 416 -0.23 -27.21 1.78
C SER A 416 0.49 -25.89 2.03
N LEU A 417 -0.06 -24.78 1.53
CA LEU A 417 0.40 -23.40 1.76
C LEU A 417 -0.35 -22.71 2.90
N GLN A 418 -1.41 -23.33 3.45
CA GLN A 418 -2.36 -22.73 4.40
C GLN A 418 -3.09 -21.49 3.83
N ALA A 419 -3.12 -21.34 2.50
CA ALA A 419 -3.69 -20.20 1.76
C ALA A 419 -5.12 -20.47 1.29
N THR A 420 -5.99 -20.94 2.21
CA THR A 420 -7.36 -21.38 1.87
C THR A 420 -8.45 -20.36 2.22
N ARG A 421 -8.06 -19.22 2.78
CA ARG A 421 -9.01 -18.17 3.17
C ARG A 421 -9.60 -17.51 1.93
N THR A 422 -10.88 -17.18 1.96
CA THR A 422 -11.53 -16.36 0.94
C THR A 422 -12.44 -15.35 1.61
N ILE A 423 -12.34 -14.09 1.23
CA ILE A 423 -13.19 -13.01 1.71
C ILE A 423 -13.84 -12.28 0.54
N GLU A 424 -15.01 -11.68 0.75
CA GLU A 424 -15.64 -10.82 -0.22
C GLU A 424 -14.99 -9.44 -0.23
N THR A 425 -14.69 -8.87 -1.42
CA THR A 425 -14.08 -7.56 -1.62
C THR A 425 -14.68 -6.86 -2.84
N GLU A 426 -14.42 -5.56 -2.97
CA GLU A 426 -14.73 -4.77 -4.17
C GLU A 426 -13.53 -4.64 -5.12
N GLY A 427 -12.37 -5.23 -4.79
CA GLY A 427 -11.13 -5.23 -5.57
C GLY A 427 -9.96 -4.57 -4.85
N GLU A 428 -8.81 -4.55 -5.53
CA GLU A 428 -7.61 -3.81 -5.16
C GLU A 428 -7.48 -2.59 -6.09
N THR A 429 -6.56 -1.67 -5.80
CA THR A 429 -6.48 -0.32 -6.40
C THR A 429 -6.41 -0.30 -7.92
N ASP A 430 -5.50 -1.09 -8.53
CA ASP A 430 -5.26 -1.03 -9.99
C ASP A 430 -6.24 -1.86 -10.80
N VAL A 431 -6.97 -2.79 -10.19
CA VAL A 431 -8.03 -3.55 -10.86
C VAL A 431 -9.42 -2.92 -10.68
N GLU A 432 -9.61 -2.03 -9.68
CA GLU A 432 -10.88 -1.36 -9.39
C GLU A 432 -11.51 -0.67 -10.63
N PRO A 433 -10.74 0.03 -11.51
CA PRO A 433 -11.32 0.69 -12.69
C PRO A 433 -12.01 -0.25 -13.68
N MET A 434 -11.74 -1.55 -13.63
CA MET A 434 -12.40 -2.55 -14.49
C MET A 434 -13.73 -3.06 -13.92
N GLY A 435 -13.97 -2.88 -12.61
CA GLY A 435 -15.17 -3.33 -11.90
C GLY A 435 -16.50 -2.83 -12.48
N PRO A 436 -16.65 -1.54 -12.83
CA PRO A 436 -17.87 -1.00 -13.42
C PRO A 436 -18.28 -1.68 -14.75
N ALA A 437 -17.33 -2.28 -15.47
CA ALA A 437 -17.60 -3.06 -16.68
C ALA A 437 -18.08 -4.51 -16.37
N GLY A 438 -18.19 -4.87 -15.07
CA GLY A 438 -18.63 -6.19 -14.62
C GLY A 438 -17.51 -7.23 -14.52
N VAL A 439 -16.23 -6.82 -14.58
CA VAL A 439 -15.08 -7.71 -14.40
C VAL A 439 -15.04 -8.18 -12.95
N PRO A 440 -14.95 -9.50 -12.68
CA PRO A 440 -14.66 -10.03 -11.35
C PRO A 440 -13.29 -9.57 -10.87
N LEU A 441 -13.22 -9.03 -9.64
CA LEU A 441 -12.01 -8.49 -9.04
C LEU A 441 -11.53 -9.42 -7.94
N VAL A 442 -10.22 -9.68 -7.91
CA VAL A 442 -9.58 -10.59 -6.94
C VAL A 442 -8.28 -9.96 -6.46
N GLY A 443 -7.91 -10.23 -5.20
CA GLY A 443 -6.61 -9.88 -4.63
C GLY A 443 -5.94 -11.12 -4.04
N LEU A 444 -4.62 -11.23 -4.15
CA LEU A 444 -3.84 -12.21 -3.40
C LEU A 444 -3.64 -11.67 -1.98
N MET A 445 -4.14 -12.39 -0.99
CA MET A 445 -4.03 -11.98 0.40
C MET A 445 -2.78 -12.56 1.05
N HIS A 446 -2.08 -11.72 1.81
CA HIS A 446 -0.89 -12.06 2.57
C HIS A 446 -1.09 -11.90 4.09
N ASP A 447 -0.10 -12.31 4.88
CA ASP A 447 0.02 -11.90 6.28
C ASP A 447 0.54 -10.46 6.34
N VAL A 448 -0.38 -9.52 6.49
CA VAL A 448 -0.08 -8.08 6.54
C VAL A 448 0.25 -7.56 7.95
N SER A 449 0.51 -8.45 8.91
CA SER A 449 0.75 -8.07 10.31
C SER A 449 1.96 -7.16 10.53
N THR A 450 2.93 -7.18 9.61
CA THR A 450 4.14 -6.35 9.63
C THR A 450 4.26 -5.43 8.41
N TYR A 451 3.34 -5.47 7.46
CA TYR A 451 3.40 -4.70 6.21
C TYR A 451 3.62 -3.21 6.47
N PHE A 452 2.83 -2.62 7.37
CA PHE A 452 2.92 -1.20 7.73
C PHE A 452 4.11 -0.83 8.63
N ASP A 453 5.00 -1.76 8.94
CA ASP A 453 6.31 -1.43 9.53
C ASP A 453 7.27 -0.88 8.46
N TYR A 454 7.07 -1.27 7.20
CA TYR A 454 7.99 -1.02 6.08
C TYR A 454 7.36 -0.19 4.95
N HIS A 455 6.06 -0.37 4.70
CA HIS A 455 5.29 0.32 3.65
C HIS A 455 5.57 1.82 3.59
N HIS A 456 5.94 2.34 2.41
CA HIS A 456 6.23 3.76 2.15
C HIS A 456 7.41 4.33 2.97
N SER A 457 8.40 3.52 3.31
CA SER A 457 9.55 3.94 4.12
C SER A 457 10.89 3.48 3.56
N ASP A 458 11.99 4.04 4.10
CA ASP A 458 13.36 3.57 3.80
C ASP A 458 13.60 2.09 4.13
N ALA A 459 12.71 1.49 4.93
CA ALA A 459 12.82 0.09 5.36
C ALA A 459 12.16 -0.89 4.38
N ASP A 460 11.50 -0.43 3.32
CA ASP A 460 11.00 -1.29 2.24
C ASP A 460 12.16 -1.74 1.34
N THR A 461 12.78 -2.83 1.72
CA THR A 461 14.02 -3.35 1.12
C THR A 461 13.96 -4.87 0.94
N LEU A 462 14.76 -5.40 0.01
CA LEU A 462 14.77 -6.82 -0.38
C LEU A 462 14.89 -7.79 0.81
N ASP A 463 15.62 -7.43 1.87
CA ASP A 463 15.81 -8.27 3.06
C ASP A 463 14.52 -8.49 3.89
N LYS A 464 13.42 -7.81 3.55
CA LYS A 464 12.09 -8.02 4.14
C LYS A 464 11.30 -9.11 3.42
N VAL A 465 11.79 -9.58 2.27
CA VAL A 465 11.11 -10.59 1.45
C VAL A 465 11.83 -11.94 1.62
N ASP A 466 11.12 -12.92 2.15
CA ASP A 466 11.65 -14.30 2.25
C ASP A 466 11.52 -15.02 0.90
N PRO A 467 12.61 -15.59 0.36
CA PRO A 467 12.57 -16.25 -0.95
C PRO A 467 11.61 -17.43 -1.05
N GLN A 468 11.39 -18.16 0.08
CA GLN A 468 10.47 -19.30 0.08
C GLN A 468 9.02 -18.83 0.13
N THR A 469 8.74 -17.78 0.89
CA THR A 469 7.42 -17.18 0.97
C THR A 469 7.01 -16.62 -0.39
N LEU A 470 7.89 -15.88 -1.05
CA LEU A 470 7.63 -15.36 -2.40
C LEU A 470 7.39 -16.47 -3.43
N ALA A 471 8.09 -17.60 -3.32
CA ALA A 471 7.85 -18.77 -4.16
C ALA A 471 6.46 -19.40 -3.90
N ASN A 472 5.99 -19.37 -2.66
CA ASN A 472 4.65 -19.82 -2.31
C ASN A 472 3.55 -18.89 -2.90
N ASP A 473 3.80 -17.58 -2.95
CA ASP A 473 2.90 -16.60 -3.57
C ASP A 473 2.77 -16.86 -5.07
N VAL A 474 3.91 -17.08 -5.76
CA VAL A 474 3.92 -17.48 -7.18
C VAL A 474 3.11 -18.77 -7.40
N ALA A 475 3.29 -19.77 -6.55
CA ALA A 475 2.56 -21.03 -6.67
C ALA A 475 1.05 -20.86 -6.45
N ALA A 476 0.65 -20.07 -5.45
CA ALA A 476 -0.75 -19.76 -5.17
C ALA A 476 -1.40 -19.00 -6.33
N MET A 477 -0.73 -17.97 -6.84
CA MET A 477 -1.20 -17.20 -8.00
C MET A 477 -1.27 -18.05 -9.26
N ALA A 478 -0.28 -18.92 -9.52
CA ALA A 478 -0.26 -19.80 -10.68
C ALA A 478 -1.42 -20.81 -10.65
N VAL A 479 -1.78 -21.32 -9.47
CA VAL A 479 -2.97 -22.19 -9.32
C VAL A 479 -4.24 -21.41 -9.65
N LEU A 480 -4.43 -20.21 -9.08
CA LEU A 480 -5.61 -19.38 -9.35
C LEU A 480 -5.72 -19.03 -10.85
N ALA A 481 -4.66 -18.45 -11.40
CA ALA A 481 -4.63 -17.97 -12.78
C ALA A 481 -4.86 -19.11 -13.79
N TYR A 482 -4.17 -20.24 -13.59
CA TYR A 482 -4.36 -21.41 -14.46
C TYR A 482 -5.76 -21.96 -14.40
N VAL A 483 -6.30 -22.20 -13.19
CA VAL A 483 -7.63 -22.78 -13.03
C VAL A 483 -8.69 -21.89 -13.67
N VAL A 484 -8.68 -20.57 -13.38
CA VAL A 484 -9.66 -19.64 -13.97
C VAL A 484 -9.50 -19.56 -15.50
N ALA A 485 -8.27 -19.52 -15.99
CA ALA A 485 -8.03 -19.46 -17.43
C ALA A 485 -8.39 -20.78 -18.17
N ASP A 486 -8.42 -21.92 -17.48
CA ASP A 486 -8.74 -23.24 -18.06
C ASP A 486 -10.19 -23.71 -17.81
N LEU A 487 -10.96 -23.05 -16.93
CA LEU A 487 -12.36 -23.37 -16.66
C LEU A 487 -13.20 -23.37 -17.97
N ALA A 488 -14.19 -24.30 -18.04
CA ALA A 488 -15.14 -24.30 -19.13
C ALA A 488 -15.99 -23.03 -19.18
N ASP A 489 -16.50 -22.63 -18.01
CA ASP A 489 -17.34 -21.45 -17.81
C ASP A 489 -16.55 -20.33 -17.12
N ARG A 490 -17.06 -19.10 -17.21
CA ARG A 490 -16.50 -17.96 -16.45
C ARG A 490 -16.78 -18.12 -14.96
N ILE A 491 -15.95 -17.53 -14.11
CA ILE A 491 -16.11 -17.63 -12.64
C ILE A 491 -17.35 -16.89 -12.11
N ASP A 492 -17.92 -15.98 -12.89
CA ASP A 492 -19.12 -15.20 -12.59
C ASP A 492 -20.41 -15.79 -13.20
N SER A 493 -20.31 -16.83 -14.03
CA SER A 493 -21.46 -17.46 -14.70
C SER A 493 -22.49 -18.03 -13.71
N PRO A 494 -23.77 -18.05 -14.04
CA PRO A 494 -24.84 -18.66 -13.25
C PRO A 494 -24.61 -20.14 -12.88
#